data_3764d7252abc10395eee59d7b80d726d
#
_entry.id   3764d7252abc10395eee59d7b80d726d
#
_cell.length_a   1.000
_cell.length_b   1.000
_cell.length_c   1.000
_cell.angle_alpha   90.00
_cell.angle_beta   90.00
_cell.angle_gamma   90.00
#
_symmetry.space_group_name_H-M   'P 1'
#
loop_
_entity.id
_entity.type
_entity.pdbx_description
1 polymer ?
#
loop_
_entity_poly.entity_id
_entity_poly.type
_entity_poly.pdbx_seq_one_letter_code
_entity_poly.pdbx_strand_id
1 'polypeptide(L)'
;MNIAAPGVAKPVLSIVVDPAAQSVADAPPSLLSASTVEPQSGFITESAAASVKRAYPPPAELPTQEGARGLRFDFNDGCRVHLPESEHPWRVRLTDLDTGNVLFETELKTGRVNSSKRYYVRFRLEAWQKDERLLVHDYSAADREVLIQLPVGTLGDPIGWFPYAVKFQEQHKCRLTCGMGEHIISLFRTAYPQITFLPHDEIKTERYYATYSLGLFFDDKQLVYQPCDFRHVGLHRTAGYILGVDPTEVAPRIVLDDETRPIPDPYVCIAVQSTTQSKYWNNPVGWREIVAFLKQSGYRVICIDQRATHGQGLIWNHIPNGAEDETGERSLQERARWLKHADFFIGLSSGLSWLCWVVDTPVVMISGFTHPTNEFHTPYRIINYHPCNSCWNDPALRFDHKDYFYCPRHKDTPRQFECTRLITVDQVKATIQRIPEFAKRATIAIS
;
A
#
# COMPACT_ATOMS: atom_id res chain seq x y z
N MET A 1 4.06 -3.18 45.61
CA MET A 1 5.07 -3.59 44.61
C MET A 1 4.83 -2.78 43.34
N ASN A 2 5.63 -1.73 43.15
CA ASN A 2 5.55 -0.89 41.95
C ASN A 2 6.31 -1.60 40.82
N ILE A 3 5.61 -2.05 39.79
CA ILE A 3 6.22 -2.54 38.56
C ILE A 3 6.36 -1.34 37.62
N ALA A 4 7.60 -0.88 37.43
CA ALA A 4 7.92 0.14 36.45
C ALA A 4 7.69 -0.42 35.03
N ALA A 5 6.95 0.31 34.21
CA ALA A 5 6.74 -0.01 32.79
C ALA A 5 8.08 0.10 32.02
N PRO A 6 8.37 -0.79 31.07
CA PRO A 6 9.56 -0.70 30.23
C PRO A 6 9.48 0.55 29.33
N GLY A 7 10.54 1.35 29.37
CA GLY A 7 10.65 2.57 28.57
C GLY A 7 10.55 2.26 27.08
N VAL A 8 9.62 2.91 26.41
CA VAL A 8 9.49 2.89 24.93
C VAL A 8 10.74 3.56 24.36
N ALA A 9 11.52 2.81 23.59
CA ALA A 9 12.67 3.36 22.87
C ALA A 9 12.17 4.42 21.87
N LYS A 10 12.65 5.66 22.03
CA LYS A 10 12.31 6.77 21.14
C LYS A 10 12.89 6.47 19.74
N PRO A 11 12.14 6.68 18.66
CA PRO A 11 12.69 6.55 17.31
C PRO A 11 13.76 7.61 17.09
N VAL A 12 14.98 7.18 16.82
CA VAL A 12 16.09 8.08 16.44
C VAL A 12 15.91 8.45 14.98
N LEU A 13 15.67 9.72 14.70
CA LEU A 13 15.66 10.25 13.34
C LEU A 13 17.11 10.27 12.83
N SER A 14 17.41 9.54 11.76
CA SER A 14 18.69 9.63 11.06
C SER A 14 18.54 10.61 9.89
N ILE A 15 19.53 11.46 9.64
CA ILE A 15 19.56 12.42 8.55
C ILE A 15 20.83 12.18 7.74
N VAL A 16 20.71 12.21 6.41
CA VAL A 16 21.83 12.09 5.48
C VAL A 16 22.33 13.50 5.17
N VAL A 17 23.58 13.77 5.50
CA VAL A 17 24.30 15.00 5.15
C VAL A 17 25.31 14.66 4.07
N ASP A 18 25.18 15.26 2.88
CA ASP A 18 26.13 15.12 1.78
C ASP A 18 27.00 16.39 1.73
N PRO A 19 28.30 16.33 2.16
CA PRO A 19 29.22 17.43 1.99
C PRO A 19 29.72 17.47 0.54
N ALA A 20 29.50 18.57 -0.16
CA ALA A 20 30.07 18.81 -1.49
C ALA A 20 31.58 18.64 -1.45
N ALA A 21 32.10 17.86 -2.38
CA ALA A 21 33.46 17.39 -2.56
C ALA A 21 34.56 18.33 -2.04
N GLN A 22 35.40 17.81 -1.14
CA GLN A 22 36.73 18.36 -0.87
C GLN A 22 37.77 17.64 -1.73
N SER A 23 38.61 18.44 -2.40
CA SER A 23 39.67 18.03 -3.28
C SER A 23 40.75 17.20 -2.57
N VAL A 24 41.23 16.17 -3.28
CA VAL A 24 42.34 15.27 -2.92
C VAL A 24 43.67 16.02 -2.84
N ALA A 25 44.44 15.81 -1.78
CA ALA A 25 45.86 16.02 -1.76
C ALA A 25 46.55 14.82 -1.05
N ASP A 26 47.55 14.30 -1.72
CA ASP A 26 48.33 13.10 -1.45
C ASP A 26 49.09 13.06 -0.10
N ALA A 27 49.21 11.85 0.49
CA ALA A 27 50.44 11.36 1.14
C ALA A 27 50.39 9.86 1.51
N PRO A 28 51.54 9.16 1.67
CA PRO A 28 51.66 7.73 1.44
C PRO A 28 51.54 6.83 2.70
N PRO A 29 51.61 5.49 2.56
CA PRO A 29 51.16 4.54 3.57
C PRO A 29 52.22 4.14 4.60
N SER A 30 51.82 3.84 5.83
CA SER A 30 52.61 3.02 6.75
C SER A 30 51.76 2.01 7.52
N LEU A 31 52.29 0.79 7.58
CA LEU A 31 51.81 -0.39 8.28
C LEU A 31 51.84 -0.22 9.80
N LEU A 32 50.85 -0.73 10.51
CA LEU A 32 50.96 -1.75 11.57
C LEU A 32 49.68 -1.89 12.39
N SER A 33 49.39 -3.13 12.70
CA SER A 33 48.28 -3.74 13.41
C SER A 33 47.96 -3.21 14.81
N ALA A 34 46.67 -3.12 15.15
CA ALA A 34 46.10 -3.57 16.45
C ALA A 34 44.59 -3.62 16.39
N SER A 35 44.03 -4.74 16.76
CA SER A 35 42.62 -5.05 16.86
C SER A 35 42.00 -4.33 18.06
N THR A 36 41.06 -3.43 17.80
CA THR A 36 40.06 -3.00 18.78
C THR A 36 38.71 -2.90 18.06
N VAL A 37 37.71 -3.61 18.58
CA VAL A 37 36.37 -3.63 18.06
C VAL A 37 35.70 -2.33 18.47
N GLU A 38 35.50 -1.41 17.52
CA GLU A 38 34.61 -0.25 17.68
C GLU A 38 33.23 -0.51 17.04
N PRO A 39 32.16 0.06 17.55
CA PRO A 39 30.82 -0.15 17.03
C PRO A 39 30.68 0.52 15.64
N GLN A 40 30.40 -0.28 14.62
CA GLN A 40 30.20 0.19 13.26
C GLN A 40 28.95 1.09 13.18
N SER A 41 29.17 2.40 13.06
CA SER A 41 28.18 3.32 12.52
C SER A 41 28.04 3.07 11.02
N GLY A 42 26.96 2.40 10.63
CA GLY A 42 26.71 2.06 9.23
C GLY A 42 26.42 3.29 8.38
N PHE A 43 27.43 3.81 7.71
CA PHE A 43 27.25 4.73 6.59
C PHE A 43 26.75 3.92 5.39
N ILE A 44 25.53 4.18 4.95
CA ILE A 44 25.05 3.68 3.65
C ILE A 44 25.59 4.66 2.61
N THR A 45 26.64 4.28 1.89
CA THR A 45 27.12 5.01 0.72
C THR A 45 26.10 4.90 -0.42
N GLU A 46 25.90 5.95 -1.18
CA GLU A 46 24.94 6.06 -2.31
C GLU A 46 25.03 4.91 -3.35
N SER A 47 26.15 4.19 -3.42
CA SER A 47 26.35 3.10 -4.39
C SER A 47 25.48 1.86 -4.16
N ALA A 48 24.95 1.64 -2.95
CA ALA A 48 24.07 0.51 -2.66
C ALA A 48 22.57 0.82 -2.91
N ALA A 49 22.21 2.09 -3.00
CA ALA A 49 20.82 2.53 -3.28
C ALA A 49 20.48 2.54 -4.78
N ALA A 50 21.48 2.43 -5.67
CA ALA A 50 21.31 2.63 -7.11
C ALA A 50 20.66 1.47 -7.88
N SER A 51 20.33 0.34 -7.26
CA SER A 51 19.81 -0.83 -7.98
C SER A 51 18.32 -1.14 -7.76
N VAL A 52 17.64 -0.45 -6.86
CA VAL A 52 16.18 -0.59 -6.73
C VAL A 52 15.54 0.35 -7.74
N LYS A 53 15.04 -0.19 -8.85
CA LYS A 53 14.23 0.54 -9.83
C LYS A 53 13.08 1.22 -9.06
N ARG A 54 13.14 2.55 -8.92
CA ARG A 54 12.09 3.29 -8.19
C ARG A 54 10.77 3.02 -8.87
N ALA A 55 9.78 2.63 -8.09
CA ALA A 55 8.43 2.36 -8.60
C ALA A 55 7.70 3.67 -9.02
N TYR A 56 8.22 4.83 -8.61
CA TYR A 56 7.61 6.14 -8.79
C TYR A 56 8.61 7.15 -9.39
N PRO A 57 8.12 8.20 -10.09
CA PRO A 57 8.93 9.32 -10.51
C PRO A 57 9.72 9.90 -9.32
N PRO A 58 11.04 10.10 -9.46
CA PRO A 58 11.84 10.72 -8.40
C PRO A 58 11.44 12.18 -8.21
N PRO A 59 11.64 12.75 -7.02
CA PRO A 59 11.48 14.18 -6.82
C PRO A 59 12.47 14.98 -7.70
N ALA A 60 12.15 16.24 -7.95
CA ALA A 60 13.06 17.16 -8.66
C ALA A 60 14.44 17.18 -8.00
N GLU A 61 15.49 17.39 -8.79
CA GLU A 61 16.88 17.39 -8.29
C GLU A 61 17.10 18.44 -7.19
N LEU A 62 16.58 19.66 -7.41
CA LEU A 62 16.60 20.71 -6.41
C LEU A 62 15.23 20.85 -5.74
N PRO A 63 15.20 21.17 -4.44
CA PRO A 63 13.95 21.47 -3.75
C PRO A 63 13.18 22.62 -4.42
N THR A 64 11.86 22.55 -4.39
CA THR A 64 10.97 23.38 -5.22
C THR A 64 10.67 24.76 -4.64
N GLN A 65 10.83 24.95 -3.32
CA GLN A 65 10.57 26.22 -2.64
C GLN A 65 11.86 27.01 -2.46
N GLU A 66 11.75 28.34 -2.54
CA GLU A 66 12.87 29.26 -2.37
C GLU A 66 12.82 29.96 -1.02
N GLY A 67 13.94 30.03 -0.34
CA GLY A 67 14.17 30.79 0.88
C GLY A 67 15.19 31.92 0.67
N ALA A 68 15.58 32.57 1.76
CA ALA A 68 16.56 33.65 1.72
C ALA A 68 17.94 33.17 1.26
N ARG A 69 18.71 34.05 0.60
CA ARG A 69 20.09 33.82 0.17
C ARG A 69 20.30 32.59 -0.70
N GLY A 70 19.29 32.18 -1.49
CA GLY A 70 19.37 31.03 -2.40
C GLY A 70 19.19 29.66 -1.73
N LEU A 71 18.87 29.60 -0.43
CA LEU A 71 18.40 28.38 0.22
C LEU A 71 17.17 27.88 -0.49
N ARG A 72 17.07 26.57 -0.71
CA ARG A 72 15.87 25.92 -1.24
C ARG A 72 15.43 24.79 -0.32
N PHE A 73 14.12 24.56 -0.25
CA PHE A 73 13.56 23.50 0.57
C PHE A 73 12.27 22.93 -0.03
N ASP A 74 11.86 21.76 0.37
CA ASP A 74 10.55 21.17 0.12
C ASP A 74 10.32 19.95 1.01
N PHE A 75 9.17 19.28 0.78
CA PHE A 75 8.79 18.05 1.47
C PHE A 75 8.53 16.91 0.48
N ASN A 76 9.27 16.91 -0.62
CA ASN A 76 9.22 15.87 -1.62
C ASN A 76 10.11 14.69 -1.20
N ASP A 77 9.49 13.55 -0.81
CA ASP A 77 10.21 12.37 -0.31
C ASP A 77 10.92 12.66 1.06
N GLY A 78 10.20 13.28 2.00
CA GLY A 78 10.69 13.81 3.27
C GLY A 78 11.09 15.29 3.18
N CYS A 79 11.50 15.90 4.29
CA CYS A 79 12.01 17.28 4.30
C CYS A 79 13.38 17.33 3.63
N ARG A 80 13.52 18.15 2.59
CA ARG A 80 14.78 18.36 1.86
C ARG A 80 15.16 19.85 1.93
N VAL A 81 16.42 20.10 2.20
CA VAL A 81 16.99 21.47 2.26
C VAL A 81 18.28 21.47 1.44
N HIS A 82 18.41 22.43 0.52
CA HIS A 82 19.62 22.71 -0.23
C HIS A 82 20.21 24.04 0.23
N LEU A 83 21.46 24.00 0.65
CA LEU A 83 22.20 25.13 1.18
C LEU A 83 23.26 25.52 0.14
N PRO A 84 23.15 26.70 -0.49
CA PRO A 84 24.19 27.19 -1.40
C PRO A 84 25.48 27.49 -0.63
N GLU A 85 26.60 27.51 -1.36
CA GLU A 85 27.88 27.88 -0.78
C GLU A 85 27.84 29.26 -0.16
N SER A 86 28.42 29.40 1.02
CA SER A 86 28.37 30.62 1.79
C SER A 86 29.66 30.82 2.61
N GLU A 87 30.06 32.08 2.77
CA GLU A 87 31.21 32.48 3.60
C GLU A 87 31.00 32.02 5.07
N HIS A 88 29.77 32.15 5.55
CA HIS A 88 29.41 31.75 6.92
C HIS A 88 28.57 30.47 6.91
N PRO A 89 28.79 29.55 7.85
CA PRO A 89 28.04 28.30 7.89
C PRO A 89 26.55 28.55 8.12
N TRP A 90 25.74 27.72 7.47
CA TRP A 90 24.32 27.58 7.73
C TRP A 90 24.11 26.71 8.96
N ARG A 91 23.32 27.18 9.91
CA ARG A 91 22.77 26.33 10.97
C ARG A 91 21.34 25.97 10.56
N VAL A 92 21.02 24.68 10.49
CA VAL A 92 19.70 24.17 10.11
C VAL A 92 19.15 23.33 11.24
N ARG A 93 17.89 23.56 11.60
CA ARG A 93 17.16 22.79 12.61
C ARG A 93 15.85 22.28 12.04
N LEU A 94 15.56 21.00 12.28
CA LEU A 94 14.27 20.39 12.03
C LEU A 94 13.61 20.04 13.38
N THR A 95 12.39 20.50 13.57
CA THR A 95 11.57 20.23 14.77
C THR A 95 10.27 19.54 14.32
N ASP A 96 9.83 18.54 15.06
CA ASP A 96 8.49 17.99 14.92
C ASP A 96 7.50 18.89 15.67
N LEU A 97 6.57 19.48 14.94
CA LEU A 97 5.58 20.41 15.50
C LEU A 97 4.54 19.71 16.39
N ASP A 98 4.30 18.42 16.21
CA ASP A 98 3.28 17.70 16.97
C ASP A 98 3.81 17.29 18.36
N THR A 99 5.12 17.06 18.48
CA THR A 99 5.77 16.71 19.75
C THR A 99 6.58 17.84 20.37
N GLY A 100 6.95 18.85 19.58
CA GLY A 100 7.87 19.93 19.98
C GLY A 100 9.34 19.49 20.07
N ASN A 101 9.66 18.26 19.70
CA ASN A 101 11.02 17.74 19.79
C ASN A 101 11.89 18.25 18.63
N VAL A 102 13.11 18.71 18.94
CA VAL A 102 14.14 18.92 17.92
C VAL A 102 14.59 17.55 17.43
N LEU A 103 14.36 17.29 16.15
CA LEU A 103 14.70 16.03 15.51
C LEU A 103 16.14 16.04 15.00
N PHE A 104 16.63 17.19 14.55
CA PHE A 104 17.96 17.34 14.01
C PHE A 104 18.40 18.79 14.02
N GLU A 105 19.70 19.01 14.25
CA GLU A 105 20.37 20.29 14.10
C GLU A 105 21.80 20.08 13.60
N THR A 106 22.25 20.91 12.64
CA THR A 106 23.60 20.84 12.08
C THR A 106 24.07 22.18 11.60
N GLU A 107 25.38 22.31 11.39
CA GLU A 107 26.04 23.44 10.75
C GLU A 107 26.84 23.00 9.54
N LEU A 108 26.62 23.65 8.38
CA LEU A 108 27.25 23.36 7.11
C LEU A 108 27.53 24.63 6.34
N LYS A 109 28.69 24.72 5.62
CA LYS A 109 28.95 25.84 4.70
C LYS A 109 28.15 25.76 3.41
N THR A 110 27.91 24.55 2.93
CA THR A 110 27.15 24.22 1.74
C THR A 110 26.71 22.78 1.80
N GLY A 111 25.71 22.36 1.03
CA GLY A 111 25.31 20.98 0.91
C GLY A 111 23.80 20.75 1.02
N ARG A 112 23.43 19.53 1.40
CA ARG A 112 22.02 19.11 1.51
C ARG A 112 21.73 18.55 2.89
N VAL A 113 20.57 18.88 3.43
CA VAL A 113 20.01 18.27 4.64
C VAL A 113 18.71 17.60 4.25
N ASN A 114 18.63 16.27 4.39
CA ASN A 114 17.45 15.49 4.05
C ASN A 114 16.97 14.70 5.26
N SER A 115 15.67 14.76 5.54
CA SER A 115 15.05 13.86 6.52
C SER A 115 15.19 12.40 6.07
N SER A 116 15.49 11.49 6.99
CA SER A 116 15.45 10.05 6.73
C SER A 116 14.01 9.53 6.65
N LYS A 117 13.04 10.22 7.26
CA LYS A 117 11.63 9.83 7.24
C LYS A 117 10.95 10.43 6.03
N ARG A 118 10.36 9.58 5.19
CA ARG A 118 9.75 9.91 3.91
C ARG A 118 8.23 9.85 3.92
N TYR A 119 7.65 9.56 5.09
CA TYR A 119 6.23 9.67 5.37
C TYR A 119 5.90 11.03 6.00
N TYR A 120 4.64 11.31 6.19
CA TYR A 120 4.19 12.57 6.77
C TYR A 120 4.76 12.79 8.18
N VAL A 121 5.43 13.94 8.33
CA VAL A 121 5.83 14.52 9.59
C VAL A 121 5.60 16.01 9.47
N ARG A 122 5.00 16.62 10.48
CA ARG A 122 4.74 18.06 10.50
C ARG A 122 5.97 18.81 10.96
N PHE A 123 6.88 19.08 10.04
CA PHE A 123 8.16 19.73 10.33
C PHE A 123 8.02 21.24 10.55
N ARG A 124 8.80 21.78 11.49
CA ARG A 124 9.32 23.14 11.45
C ARG A 124 10.75 23.09 10.95
N LEU A 125 11.02 23.83 9.87
CA LEU A 125 12.35 24.06 9.34
C LEU A 125 12.81 25.46 9.74
N GLU A 126 13.96 25.55 10.38
CA GLU A 126 14.61 26.81 10.71
C GLU A 126 16.03 26.82 10.14
N ALA A 127 16.47 27.99 9.62
CA ALA A 127 17.82 28.17 9.13
C ALA A 127 18.38 29.55 9.54
N TRP A 128 19.65 29.54 9.95
CA TRP A 128 20.39 30.73 10.37
C TRP A 128 21.73 30.82 9.66
N GLN A 129 22.25 32.06 9.55
CA GLN A 129 23.67 32.35 9.34
C GLN A 129 24.13 33.31 10.42
N LYS A 130 25.23 32.99 11.15
CA LYS A 130 25.59 33.67 12.38
C LYS A 130 24.40 33.69 13.34
N ASP A 131 24.04 34.85 13.85
CA ASP A 131 22.91 35.06 14.78
C ASP A 131 21.61 35.44 14.06
N GLU A 132 21.64 35.61 12.72
CA GLU A 132 20.47 35.98 11.93
C GLU A 132 19.66 34.76 11.53
N ARG A 133 18.39 34.72 11.93
CA ARG A 133 17.44 33.69 11.49
C ARG A 133 16.84 34.08 10.13
N LEU A 134 17.24 33.35 9.09
CA LEU A 134 16.88 33.64 7.70
C LEU A 134 15.63 32.92 7.23
N LEU A 135 15.26 31.81 7.88
CA LEU A 135 14.08 31.03 7.56
C LEU A 135 13.44 30.47 8.80
N VAL A 136 12.13 30.60 8.90
CA VAL A 136 11.25 29.76 9.74
C VAL A 136 10.11 29.33 8.86
N HIS A 137 9.94 28.03 8.69
CA HIS A 137 8.88 27.48 7.88
C HIS A 137 8.23 26.30 8.59
N ASP A 138 6.95 26.45 8.93
CA ASP A 138 6.12 25.36 9.44
C ASP A 138 5.48 24.63 8.28
N TYR A 139 5.57 23.30 8.26
CA TYR A 139 4.88 22.52 7.26
C TYR A 139 3.39 22.88 7.23
N SER A 140 2.93 23.31 6.07
CA SER A 140 1.52 23.52 5.78
C SER A 140 1.25 23.22 4.33
N ALA A 141 0.38 22.25 4.07
CA ALA A 141 -0.02 21.91 2.71
C ALA A 141 -1.22 22.72 2.21
N ALA A 142 -1.80 23.60 3.03
CA ALA A 142 -2.96 24.42 2.65
C ALA A 142 -2.64 25.25 1.38
N ASP A 143 -3.51 25.11 0.38
CA ASP A 143 -3.37 25.75 -0.95
C ASP A 143 -2.05 25.43 -1.70
N ARG A 144 -1.31 24.40 -1.29
CA ARG A 144 -0.09 23.93 -1.95
C ARG A 144 -0.36 22.74 -2.86
N GLU A 145 0.50 22.60 -3.88
CA GLU A 145 0.50 21.42 -4.75
C GLU A 145 1.11 20.23 -3.99
N VAL A 146 0.35 19.17 -3.81
CA VAL A 146 0.80 17.92 -3.16
C VAL A 146 0.59 16.76 -4.11
N LEU A 147 1.57 15.87 -4.18
CA LEU A 147 1.51 14.63 -4.93
C LEU A 147 1.42 13.43 -3.98
N ILE A 148 0.42 12.59 -4.18
CA ILE A 148 0.37 11.26 -3.55
C ILE A 148 0.47 10.20 -4.65
N GLN A 149 1.48 9.34 -4.55
CA GLN A 149 1.79 8.32 -5.55
C GLN A 149 1.30 6.95 -5.08
N LEU A 150 0.49 6.28 -5.91
CA LEU A 150 -0.03 4.95 -5.69
C LEU A 150 0.57 3.98 -6.73
N PRO A 151 0.74 2.67 -6.42
CA PRO A 151 1.42 1.74 -7.32
C PRO A 151 0.61 1.48 -8.60
N VAL A 152 1.33 1.07 -9.64
CA VAL A 152 0.77 0.58 -10.90
C VAL A 152 0.85 -0.95 -10.92
N GLY A 153 -0.12 -1.61 -11.54
CA GLY A 153 -0.12 -3.05 -11.77
C GLY A 153 -0.83 -3.89 -10.70
N THR A 154 -1.35 -3.26 -9.65
CA THR A 154 -2.24 -3.91 -8.67
C THR A 154 -3.60 -3.22 -8.67
N LEU A 155 -4.66 -3.94 -8.29
CA LEU A 155 -6.01 -3.38 -8.18
C LEU A 155 -6.39 -3.10 -6.73
N GLY A 156 -6.10 -4.03 -5.82
CA GLY A 156 -6.52 -3.93 -4.42
C GLY A 156 -5.83 -2.80 -3.66
N ASP A 157 -4.52 -2.64 -3.86
CA ASP A 157 -3.73 -1.65 -3.14
C ASP A 157 -4.20 -0.20 -3.42
N PRO A 158 -4.33 0.25 -4.69
CA PRO A 158 -4.85 1.57 -4.97
C PRO A 158 -6.27 1.80 -4.46
N ILE A 159 -7.15 0.80 -4.56
CA ILE A 159 -8.53 0.91 -4.04
C ILE A 159 -8.50 1.08 -2.51
N GLY A 160 -7.69 0.30 -1.80
CA GLY A 160 -7.60 0.36 -0.34
C GLY A 160 -6.92 1.64 0.17
N TRP A 161 -5.99 2.21 -0.59
CA TRP A 161 -5.18 3.36 -0.15
C TRP A 161 -5.75 4.71 -0.55
N PHE A 162 -6.45 4.79 -1.67
CA PHE A 162 -6.98 6.05 -2.19
C PHE A 162 -7.86 6.83 -1.20
N PRO A 163 -8.73 6.20 -0.37
CA PRO A 163 -9.52 6.93 0.62
C PRO A 163 -8.68 7.76 1.59
N TYR A 164 -7.46 7.32 1.90
CA TYR A 164 -6.57 8.06 2.80
C TYR A 164 -5.93 9.27 2.12
N ALA A 165 -5.73 9.22 0.79
CA ALA A 165 -5.36 10.41 0.01
C ALA A 165 -6.50 11.45 0.01
N VAL A 166 -7.75 11.00 -0.05
CA VAL A 166 -8.92 11.89 0.11
C VAL A 166 -8.95 12.52 1.49
N LYS A 167 -8.79 11.71 2.57
CA LYS A 167 -8.71 12.24 3.95
C LYS A 167 -7.58 13.25 4.11
N PHE A 168 -6.42 13.00 3.48
CA PHE A 168 -5.30 13.94 3.50
C PHE A 168 -5.67 15.27 2.85
N GLN A 169 -6.30 15.24 1.67
CA GLN A 169 -6.76 16.45 0.98
C GLN A 169 -7.79 17.23 1.82
N GLU A 170 -8.74 16.52 2.43
CA GLU A 170 -9.78 17.12 3.27
C GLU A 170 -9.19 17.76 4.54
N GLN A 171 -8.22 17.09 5.20
CA GLN A 171 -7.57 17.58 6.41
C GLN A 171 -6.66 18.79 6.13
N HIS A 172 -5.88 18.73 5.06
CA HIS A 172 -4.84 19.71 4.78
C HIS A 172 -5.25 20.80 3.78
N LYS A 173 -6.42 20.68 3.12
CA LYS A 173 -6.94 21.64 2.14
C LYS A 173 -5.94 21.94 1.02
N CYS A 174 -5.18 20.94 0.58
CA CYS A 174 -4.19 21.05 -0.49
C CYS A 174 -4.80 20.88 -1.88
N ARG A 175 -4.08 21.33 -2.91
CA ARG A 175 -4.35 20.94 -4.30
C ARG A 175 -3.69 19.61 -4.55
N LEU A 176 -4.50 18.54 -4.46
CA LEU A 176 -4.01 17.16 -4.52
C LEU A 176 -3.92 16.66 -5.96
N THR A 177 -2.76 16.11 -6.31
CA THR A 177 -2.57 15.23 -7.46
C THR A 177 -2.36 13.79 -6.96
N CYS A 178 -3.09 12.83 -7.51
CA CYS A 178 -2.87 11.41 -7.30
C CYS A 178 -2.22 10.80 -8.55
N GLY A 179 -0.98 10.28 -8.40
CA GLY A 179 -0.29 9.49 -9.42
C GLY A 179 -0.68 8.03 -9.32
N MET A 180 -1.26 7.43 -10.39
CA MET A 180 -1.66 6.02 -10.40
C MET A 180 -1.82 5.48 -11.83
N GLY A 181 -2.11 4.19 -11.95
CA GLY A 181 -2.35 3.57 -13.27
C GLY A 181 -3.65 4.06 -13.92
N GLU A 182 -3.64 4.30 -15.23
CA GLU A 182 -4.79 4.84 -15.99
C GLU A 182 -6.06 4.00 -15.80
N HIS A 183 -5.93 2.67 -15.76
CA HIS A 183 -7.08 1.77 -15.52
C HIS A 183 -7.75 1.98 -14.15
N ILE A 184 -7.01 2.46 -13.14
CA ILE A 184 -7.54 2.80 -11.81
C ILE A 184 -8.14 4.20 -11.82
N ILE A 185 -7.54 5.14 -12.54
CA ILE A 185 -8.03 6.52 -12.67
C ILE A 185 -9.48 6.54 -13.15
N SER A 186 -9.84 5.65 -14.08
CA SER A 186 -11.21 5.53 -14.60
C SER A 186 -12.26 5.24 -13.53
N LEU A 187 -11.89 4.65 -12.39
CA LEU A 187 -12.82 4.39 -11.29
C LEU A 187 -13.14 5.63 -10.47
N PHE A 188 -12.17 6.56 -10.31
CA PHE A 188 -12.27 7.62 -9.30
C PHE A 188 -12.52 9.01 -9.89
N ARG A 189 -12.08 9.29 -11.12
CA ARG A 189 -12.10 10.62 -11.73
C ARG A 189 -13.47 11.32 -11.63
N THR A 190 -14.54 10.60 -11.93
CA THR A 190 -15.90 11.16 -11.89
C THR A 190 -16.39 11.43 -10.47
N ALA A 191 -16.04 10.58 -9.52
CA ALA A 191 -16.48 10.68 -8.12
C ALA A 191 -15.72 11.76 -7.32
N TYR A 192 -14.51 12.15 -7.79
CA TYR A 192 -13.61 13.10 -7.11
C TYR A 192 -13.07 14.19 -8.05
N PRO A 193 -13.93 15.05 -8.59
CA PRO A 193 -13.54 16.08 -9.56
C PRO A 193 -12.57 17.13 -9.00
N GLN A 194 -12.46 17.24 -7.67
CA GLN A 194 -11.55 18.13 -6.98
C GLN A 194 -10.10 17.61 -6.91
N ILE A 195 -9.85 16.36 -7.27
CA ILE A 195 -8.51 15.73 -7.28
C ILE A 195 -8.01 15.62 -8.72
N THR A 196 -6.77 16.00 -8.94
CA THR A 196 -6.11 15.77 -10.23
C THR A 196 -5.56 14.33 -10.27
N PHE A 197 -5.89 13.59 -11.30
CA PHE A 197 -5.38 12.23 -11.52
C PHE A 197 -4.46 12.21 -12.72
N LEU A 198 -3.25 11.68 -12.56
CA LEU A 198 -2.25 11.57 -13.61
C LEU A 198 -1.62 10.16 -13.64
N PRO A 199 -1.38 9.60 -14.83
CA PRO A 199 -0.43 8.51 -15.00
C PRO A 199 0.98 8.95 -14.57
N HIS A 200 1.81 8.02 -14.13
CA HIS A 200 3.13 8.37 -13.56
C HIS A 200 4.09 9.04 -14.57
N ASP A 201 3.97 8.73 -15.85
CA ASP A 201 4.76 9.30 -16.93
C ASP A 201 4.38 10.74 -17.29
N GLU A 202 3.20 11.21 -16.87
CA GLU A 202 2.75 12.60 -17.04
C GLU A 202 3.09 13.50 -15.85
N ILE A 203 3.64 12.94 -14.76
CA ILE A 203 3.93 13.69 -13.53
C ILE A 203 5.19 14.55 -13.72
N LYS A 204 5.02 15.86 -13.53
CA LYS A 204 6.12 16.85 -13.47
C LYS A 204 6.43 17.16 -12.01
N THR A 205 7.54 16.62 -11.49
CA THR A 205 7.85 16.64 -10.06
C THR A 205 8.33 18.01 -9.55
N GLU A 206 8.69 18.94 -10.43
CA GLU A 206 9.23 20.27 -10.10
C GLU A 206 8.19 21.23 -9.50
N ARG A 207 6.90 20.88 -9.56
CA ARG A 207 5.82 21.76 -9.11
C ARG A 207 5.33 21.48 -7.68
N TYR A 208 5.65 20.33 -7.12
CA TYR A 208 5.07 19.92 -5.85
C TYR A 208 5.84 20.45 -4.65
N TYR A 209 5.08 20.93 -3.65
CA TYR A 209 5.56 21.28 -2.33
C TYR A 209 5.89 20.05 -1.47
N ALA A 210 5.05 19.01 -1.57
CA ALA A 210 5.23 17.75 -0.87
C ALA A 210 4.83 16.57 -1.76
N THR A 211 5.54 15.44 -1.59
CA THR A 211 5.24 14.17 -2.27
C THR A 211 5.30 13.02 -1.27
N TYR A 212 4.27 12.18 -1.29
CA TYR A 212 4.19 10.96 -0.48
C TYR A 212 3.99 9.76 -1.39
N SER A 213 4.75 8.68 -1.14
CA SER A 213 4.66 7.43 -1.89
C SER A 213 4.01 6.36 -1.02
N LEU A 214 2.88 5.83 -1.47
CA LEU A 214 2.20 4.72 -0.81
C LEU A 214 2.73 3.40 -1.36
N GLY A 215 3.06 2.46 -0.49
CA GLY A 215 3.65 1.19 -0.88
C GLY A 215 3.74 0.19 0.26
N LEU A 216 4.12 -1.04 -0.09
CA LEU A 216 4.46 -2.10 0.85
C LEU A 216 5.98 -2.20 0.98
N PHE A 217 6.51 -1.77 2.10
CA PHE A 217 7.95 -1.68 2.33
C PHE A 217 8.43 -2.82 3.23
N PHE A 218 8.64 -4.00 2.64
CA PHE A 218 8.98 -5.24 3.35
C PHE A 218 10.29 -5.17 4.14
N ASP A 219 11.28 -4.46 3.62
CA ASP A 219 12.64 -4.39 4.18
C ASP A 219 12.92 -3.07 4.90
N ASP A 220 11.90 -2.28 5.20
CA ASP A 220 12.03 -0.97 5.84
C ASP A 220 12.27 -1.07 7.37
N LYS A 221 13.37 -1.75 7.74
CA LYS A 221 13.73 -1.97 9.15
C LYS A 221 13.96 -0.69 9.94
N GLN A 222 14.32 0.40 9.26
CA GLN A 222 14.58 1.71 9.86
C GLN A 222 13.35 2.61 9.87
N LEU A 223 12.22 2.12 9.39
CA LEU A 223 10.97 2.89 9.27
C LEU A 223 11.21 4.22 8.54
N VAL A 224 11.81 4.13 7.35
CA VAL A 224 12.09 5.27 6.46
C VAL A 224 10.85 5.69 5.69
N TYR A 225 10.12 4.73 5.14
CA TYR A 225 8.98 4.94 4.23
C TYR A 225 7.63 4.78 4.90
N GLN A 226 7.57 4.09 6.03
CA GLN A 226 6.35 3.83 6.80
C GLN A 226 6.64 3.98 8.30
N PRO A 227 5.75 4.59 9.10
CA PRO A 227 5.98 4.75 10.54
C PRO A 227 5.81 3.45 11.33
N CYS A 228 5.15 2.45 10.74
CA CYS A 228 4.99 1.10 11.29
C CYS A 228 4.95 0.07 10.16
N ASP A 229 5.31 -1.16 10.46
CA ASP A 229 5.26 -2.25 9.49
C ASP A 229 3.80 -2.56 9.10
N PHE A 230 3.50 -2.50 7.79
CA PHE A 230 2.15 -2.74 7.26
C PHE A 230 1.58 -4.11 7.66
N ARG A 231 2.43 -5.09 7.94
CA ARG A 231 2.01 -6.44 8.34
C ARG A 231 1.28 -6.45 9.68
N HIS A 232 1.51 -5.46 10.53
CA HIS A 232 0.83 -5.31 11.83
C HIS A 232 -0.48 -4.51 11.74
N VAL A 233 -0.58 -3.57 10.81
CA VAL A 233 -1.73 -2.65 10.75
C VAL A 233 -2.69 -2.93 9.60
N GLY A 234 -2.28 -3.78 8.65
CA GLY A 234 -3.06 -4.13 7.48
C GLY A 234 -2.75 -3.28 6.25
N LEU A 235 -3.08 -3.83 5.08
CA LEU A 235 -2.71 -3.25 3.78
C LEU A 235 -3.26 -1.83 3.61
N HIS A 236 -4.54 -1.61 3.83
CA HIS A 236 -5.18 -0.32 3.58
C HIS A 236 -4.81 0.73 4.64
N ARG A 237 -4.82 0.36 5.92
CA ARG A 237 -4.55 1.29 7.04
C ARG A 237 -3.13 1.84 7.04
N THR A 238 -2.16 1.13 6.45
CA THR A 238 -0.78 1.61 6.34
C THR A 238 -0.72 2.96 5.62
N ALA A 239 -1.60 3.20 4.62
CA ALA A 239 -1.67 4.50 3.93
C ALA A 239 -2.08 5.64 4.90
N GLY A 240 -3.01 5.38 5.82
CA GLY A 240 -3.37 6.34 6.85
C GLY A 240 -2.18 6.74 7.73
N TYR A 241 -1.38 5.76 8.14
CA TYR A 241 -0.17 6.02 8.94
C TYR A 241 0.91 6.73 8.13
N ILE A 242 1.14 6.37 6.87
CA ILE A 242 2.11 7.06 6.00
C ILE A 242 1.73 8.52 5.77
N LEU A 243 0.44 8.79 5.63
CA LEU A 243 -0.08 10.14 5.37
C LEU A 243 -0.41 10.94 6.65
N GLY A 244 -0.30 10.34 7.84
CA GLY A 244 -0.61 11.01 9.10
C GLY A 244 -2.10 11.40 9.24
N VAL A 245 -3.00 10.60 8.67
CA VAL A 245 -4.46 10.80 8.77
C VAL A 245 -5.12 9.66 9.53
N ASP A 246 -6.38 9.84 9.94
CA ASP A 246 -7.16 8.81 10.63
C ASP A 246 -7.16 7.48 9.85
N PRO A 247 -6.60 6.39 10.43
CA PRO A 247 -6.51 5.09 9.77
C PRO A 247 -7.81 4.27 9.78
N THR A 248 -8.91 4.82 10.27
CA THR A 248 -10.22 4.15 10.25
C THR A 248 -10.62 3.81 8.82
N GLU A 249 -11.05 2.56 8.63
CA GLU A 249 -11.46 2.01 7.33
C GLU A 249 -12.61 2.79 6.71
N VAL A 250 -12.47 3.10 5.43
CA VAL A 250 -13.49 3.74 4.62
C VAL A 250 -13.35 3.30 3.17
N ALA A 251 -14.46 2.95 2.53
CA ALA A 251 -14.49 2.63 1.11
C ALA A 251 -14.44 3.91 0.26
N PRO A 252 -13.70 3.93 -0.86
CA PRO A 252 -13.80 5.02 -1.80
C PRO A 252 -15.18 4.99 -2.51
N ARG A 253 -15.63 6.15 -2.99
CA ARG A 253 -16.79 6.22 -3.86
C ARG A 253 -16.38 6.00 -5.32
N ILE A 254 -17.25 5.38 -6.09
CA ILE A 254 -17.16 5.33 -7.54
C ILE A 254 -18.50 5.74 -8.16
N VAL A 255 -18.44 6.18 -9.39
CA VAL A 255 -19.63 6.45 -10.22
C VAL A 255 -19.53 5.53 -11.42
N LEU A 256 -20.53 4.70 -11.64
CA LEU A 256 -20.57 3.80 -12.79
C LEU A 256 -21.07 4.56 -14.02
N ASP A 257 -20.43 4.31 -15.15
CA ASP A 257 -20.84 4.87 -16.45
C ASP A 257 -22.17 4.26 -16.93
N ASP A 258 -22.41 3.00 -16.57
CA ASP A 258 -23.64 2.26 -16.82
C ASP A 258 -24.12 1.57 -15.55
N GLU A 259 -25.28 1.95 -15.04
CA GLU A 259 -25.91 1.39 -13.84
C GLU A 259 -26.97 0.33 -14.16
N THR A 260 -27.14 -0.08 -15.41
CA THR A 260 -28.12 -1.09 -15.77
C THR A 260 -27.73 -2.48 -15.28
N ARG A 261 -28.70 -3.25 -14.84
CA ARG A 261 -28.45 -4.64 -14.42
C ARG A 261 -28.03 -5.48 -15.61
N PRO A 262 -26.90 -6.23 -15.57
CA PRO A 262 -26.39 -7.01 -16.70
C PRO A 262 -27.34 -8.11 -17.18
N ILE A 263 -27.98 -8.81 -16.24
CA ILE A 263 -28.93 -9.89 -16.53
C ILE A 263 -30.13 -9.82 -15.55
N PRO A 264 -31.35 -10.19 -15.99
CA PRO A 264 -32.53 -10.13 -15.13
C PRO A 264 -32.54 -11.18 -14.03
N ASP A 265 -31.96 -12.34 -14.29
CA ASP A 265 -31.91 -13.45 -13.36
C ASP A 265 -31.10 -13.12 -12.10
N PRO A 266 -31.38 -13.77 -10.99
CA PRO A 266 -30.53 -13.72 -9.81
C PRO A 266 -29.17 -14.37 -10.07
N TYR A 267 -28.10 -13.69 -9.68
CA TYR A 267 -26.76 -14.20 -9.90
C TYR A 267 -25.78 -13.85 -8.79
N VAL A 268 -24.73 -14.63 -8.75
CA VAL A 268 -23.57 -14.48 -7.89
C VAL A 268 -22.33 -14.34 -8.76
N CYS A 269 -21.48 -13.37 -8.48
CA CYS A 269 -20.18 -13.29 -9.10
C CYS A 269 -19.15 -14.11 -8.34
N ILE A 270 -18.24 -14.77 -9.06
CA ILE A 270 -17.08 -15.46 -8.49
C ILE A 270 -15.80 -14.99 -9.15
N ALA A 271 -14.70 -14.98 -8.37
CA ALA A 271 -13.34 -14.83 -8.88
C ALA A 271 -12.45 -15.87 -8.19
N VAL A 272 -11.88 -16.76 -9.01
CA VAL A 272 -11.18 -17.96 -8.54
C VAL A 272 -9.67 -17.84 -8.68
N GLN A 273 -9.17 -16.72 -9.26
CA GLN A 273 -7.77 -16.52 -9.59
C GLN A 273 -7.12 -15.40 -8.75
N SER A 274 -5.81 -15.49 -8.61
CA SER A 274 -4.99 -14.48 -7.96
C SER A 274 -3.55 -14.53 -8.51
N THR A 275 -2.70 -13.62 -8.07
CA THR A 275 -1.30 -13.47 -8.56
C THR A 275 -0.38 -14.62 -8.15
N THR A 276 -0.71 -15.40 -7.11
CA THR A 276 0.08 -16.52 -6.61
C THR A 276 -0.82 -17.63 -6.10
N GLN A 277 -0.39 -18.88 -6.25
CA GLN A 277 -1.15 -20.07 -5.87
C GLN A 277 -1.48 -20.10 -4.35
N SER A 278 -0.66 -19.49 -3.51
CA SER A 278 -0.92 -19.40 -2.06
C SER A 278 -2.22 -18.65 -1.72
N LYS A 279 -2.71 -17.79 -2.60
CA LYS A 279 -3.98 -17.06 -2.44
C LYS A 279 -5.20 -17.83 -2.95
N TYR A 280 -5.02 -18.87 -3.78
CA TYR A 280 -6.13 -19.66 -4.32
C TYR A 280 -6.80 -20.49 -3.23
N TRP A 281 -8.07 -20.77 -3.41
CA TRP A 281 -8.72 -21.81 -2.64
C TRP A 281 -8.29 -23.18 -3.18
N ASN A 282 -7.28 -23.78 -2.56
CA ASN A 282 -6.61 -25.00 -3.02
C ASN A 282 -7.35 -26.29 -2.70
N ASN A 283 -8.61 -26.22 -2.26
CA ASN A 283 -9.46 -27.39 -2.09
C ASN A 283 -9.81 -27.99 -3.47
N PRO A 284 -9.50 -29.28 -3.74
CA PRO A 284 -9.59 -29.85 -5.09
C PRO A 284 -11.02 -29.96 -5.64
N VAL A 285 -12.02 -29.94 -4.79
CA VAL A 285 -13.44 -30.02 -5.17
C VAL A 285 -14.22 -28.77 -4.87
N GLY A 286 -13.61 -27.82 -4.13
CA GLY A 286 -14.25 -26.68 -3.52
C GLY A 286 -15.11 -25.86 -4.47
N TRP A 287 -14.51 -25.31 -5.51
CA TRP A 287 -15.22 -24.47 -6.47
C TRP A 287 -16.34 -25.23 -7.21
N ARG A 288 -16.07 -26.48 -7.65
CA ARG A 288 -17.08 -27.29 -8.34
C ARG A 288 -18.32 -27.50 -7.48
N GLU A 289 -18.15 -27.83 -6.21
CA GLU A 289 -19.25 -28.10 -5.29
C GLU A 289 -19.99 -26.83 -4.87
N ILE A 290 -19.31 -25.69 -4.74
CA ILE A 290 -19.96 -24.40 -4.46
C ILE A 290 -20.76 -23.93 -5.67
N VAL A 291 -20.23 -24.04 -6.89
CA VAL A 291 -21.00 -23.71 -8.11
C VAL A 291 -22.25 -24.58 -8.21
N ALA A 292 -22.13 -25.88 -7.98
CA ALA A 292 -23.29 -26.80 -8.00
C ALA A 292 -24.34 -26.41 -6.93
N PHE A 293 -23.89 -26.11 -5.70
CA PHE A 293 -24.76 -25.66 -4.60
C PHE A 293 -25.50 -24.37 -4.95
N LEU A 294 -24.82 -23.37 -5.50
CA LEU A 294 -25.44 -22.10 -5.88
C LEU A 294 -26.48 -22.27 -7.00
N LYS A 295 -26.18 -23.10 -8.01
CA LYS A 295 -27.12 -23.42 -9.09
C LYS A 295 -28.35 -24.16 -8.58
N GLN A 296 -28.18 -25.10 -7.66
CA GLN A 296 -29.30 -25.79 -6.99
C GLN A 296 -30.15 -24.81 -6.15
N SER A 297 -29.55 -23.73 -5.66
CA SER A 297 -30.23 -22.66 -4.93
C SER A 297 -30.86 -21.59 -5.85
N GLY A 298 -30.87 -21.80 -7.19
CA GLY A 298 -31.54 -20.94 -8.16
C GLY A 298 -30.69 -19.74 -8.62
N TYR A 299 -29.37 -19.76 -8.43
CA TYR A 299 -28.46 -18.71 -8.92
C TYR A 299 -27.79 -19.07 -10.23
N ARG A 300 -27.64 -18.09 -11.10
CA ARG A 300 -26.60 -18.10 -12.12
C ARG A 300 -25.26 -17.79 -11.44
N VAL A 301 -24.19 -18.44 -11.86
CA VAL A 301 -22.87 -18.25 -11.28
C VAL A 301 -21.93 -17.69 -12.34
N ILE A 302 -21.50 -16.46 -12.18
CA ILE A 302 -20.77 -15.68 -13.18
C ILE A 302 -19.30 -15.57 -12.76
N CYS A 303 -18.40 -16.13 -13.54
CA CYS A 303 -16.95 -15.99 -13.31
C CYS A 303 -16.43 -14.73 -13.99
N ILE A 304 -15.92 -13.78 -13.21
CA ILE A 304 -15.48 -12.47 -13.68
C ILE A 304 -13.97 -12.25 -13.56
N ASP A 305 -13.18 -13.31 -13.50
CA ASP A 305 -11.72 -13.21 -13.50
C ASP A 305 -11.19 -12.52 -14.75
N GLN A 306 -9.94 -12.06 -14.72
CA GLN A 306 -9.32 -11.44 -15.88
C GLN A 306 -9.09 -12.43 -17.02
N ARG A 307 -8.91 -13.71 -16.72
CA ARG A 307 -8.59 -14.76 -17.71
C ARG A 307 -9.43 -16.00 -17.45
N ALA A 308 -9.75 -16.73 -18.50
CA ALA A 308 -10.43 -18.03 -18.41
C ALA A 308 -9.54 -19.09 -17.73
N THR A 309 -8.21 -18.95 -17.89
CA THR A 309 -7.22 -19.85 -17.27
C THR A 309 -6.06 -19.05 -16.71
N HIS A 310 -5.54 -19.49 -15.56
CA HIS A 310 -4.34 -18.92 -14.98
C HIS A 310 -3.56 -19.98 -14.21
N GLY A 311 -2.23 -19.99 -14.36
CA GLY A 311 -1.39 -20.98 -13.72
C GLY A 311 0.07 -20.87 -14.12
N GLN A 312 0.89 -21.80 -13.60
CA GLN A 312 2.30 -21.91 -13.93
C GLN A 312 2.75 -23.39 -13.87
N GLY A 313 3.65 -23.79 -14.74
CA GLY A 313 4.17 -25.16 -14.78
C GLY A 313 3.07 -26.18 -15.05
N LEU A 314 2.90 -27.12 -14.14
CA LEU A 314 1.89 -28.18 -14.25
C LEU A 314 0.55 -27.84 -13.56
N ILE A 315 0.46 -26.70 -12.90
CA ILE A 315 -0.73 -26.28 -12.15
C ILE A 315 -1.43 -25.14 -12.87
N TRP A 316 -2.62 -25.45 -13.37
CA TRP A 316 -3.48 -24.51 -14.08
C TRP A 316 -4.88 -24.49 -13.46
N ASN A 317 -5.39 -23.31 -13.20
CA ASN A 317 -6.72 -23.06 -12.70
C ASN A 317 -7.60 -22.58 -13.83
N HIS A 318 -8.79 -23.15 -13.91
CA HIS A 318 -9.78 -22.89 -14.95
C HIS A 318 -11.05 -22.34 -14.32
N ILE A 319 -11.93 -21.76 -15.16
CA ILE A 319 -13.30 -21.45 -14.74
C ILE A 319 -13.93 -22.72 -14.20
N PRO A 320 -14.54 -22.69 -13.01
CA PRO A 320 -15.20 -23.85 -12.41
C PRO A 320 -16.33 -24.37 -13.31
N ASN A 321 -16.42 -25.68 -13.46
CA ASN A 321 -17.48 -26.30 -14.24
C ASN A 321 -18.87 -25.88 -13.77
N GLY A 322 -19.71 -25.42 -14.68
CA GLY A 322 -21.06 -24.93 -14.43
C GLY A 322 -21.14 -23.41 -14.13
N ALA A 323 -20.03 -22.72 -13.97
CA ALA A 323 -20.00 -21.26 -13.97
C ALA A 323 -20.00 -20.72 -15.40
N GLU A 324 -20.60 -19.55 -15.57
CA GLU A 324 -20.66 -18.84 -16.85
C GLU A 324 -19.41 -17.96 -17.01
N ASP A 325 -18.90 -17.89 -18.25
CA ASP A 325 -17.67 -17.18 -18.57
C ASP A 325 -17.94 -15.70 -18.91
N GLU A 326 -17.62 -14.81 -17.98
CA GLU A 326 -17.54 -13.37 -18.17
C GLU A 326 -16.11 -12.86 -17.90
N THR A 327 -15.12 -13.72 -18.19
CA THR A 327 -13.69 -13.37 -18.12
C THR A 327 -13.26 -12.52 -19.32
N GLY A 328 -11.96 -12.24 -19.42
CA GLY A 328 -11.37 -11.51 -20.54
C GLY A 328 -11.02 -10.05 -20.20
N GLU A 329 -10.62 -9.31 -21.23
CA GLU A 329 -10.26 -7.89 -21.11
C GLU A 329 -11.53 -7.03 -21.05
N ARG A 330 -12.03 -6.82 -19.83
CA ARG A 330 -13.16 -5.95 -19.55
C ARG A 330 -12.72 -4.79 -18.68
N SER A 331 -13.36 -3.63 -18.84
CA SER A 331 -13.08 -2.47 -18.02
C SER A 331 -13.42 -2.73 -16.54
N LEU A 332 -12.76 -1.99 -15.65
CA LEU A 332 -13.11 -2.06 -14.22
C LEU A 332 -14.53 -1.52 -13.95
N GLN A 333 -15.01 -0.60 -14.76
CA GLN A 333 -16.38 -0.09 -14.73
C GLN A 333 -17.40 -1.21 -15.01
N GLU A 334 -17.16 -2.02 -16.05
CA GLU A 334 -18.01 -3.16 -16.38
C GLU A 334 -17.98 -4.23 -15.28
N ARG A 335 -16.80 -4.56 -14.74
CA ARG A 335 -16.68 -5.50 -13.61
C ARG A 335 -17.38 -4.99 -12.36
N ALA A 336 -17.24 -3.70 -12.06
CA ALA A 336 -17.96 -3.06 -10.94
C ALA A 336 -19.47 -3.11 -11.14
N ARG A 337 -19.97 -2.95 -12.36
CA ARG A 337 -21.39 -3.10 -12.72
C ARG A 337 -21.89 -4.52 -12.46
N TRP A 338 -21.16 -5.56 -12.90
CA TRP A 338 -21.50 -6.94 -12.56
C TRP A 338 -21.55 -7.18 -11.05
N LEU A 339 -20.56 -6.67 -10.32
CA LEU A 339 -20.48 -6.81 -8.87
C LEU A 339 -21.61 -6.07 -8.15
N LYS A 340 -21.94 -4.85 -8.56
CA LYS A 340 -22.99 -4.01 -7.95
C LYS A 340 -24.37 -4.67 -7.96
N HIS A 341 -24.67 -5.44 -8.98
CA HIS A 341 -25.96 -6.09 -9.18
C HIS A 341 -26.02 -7.56 -8.78
N ALA A 342 -24.89 -8.13 -8.36
CA ALA A 342 -24.84 -9.49 -7.81
C ALA A 342 -25.45 -9.52 -6.41
N ASP A 343 -26.14 -10.60 -6.05
CA ASP A 343 -26.67 -10.78 -4.69
C ASP A 343 -25.51 -10.88 -3.68
N PHE A 344 -24.39 -11.44 -4.08
CA PHE A 344 -23.11 -11.44 -3.37
C PHE A 344 -21.95 -11.88 -4.29
N PHE A 345 -20.74 -11.74 -3.78
CA PHE A 345 -19.53 -12.17 -4.48
C PHE A 345 -18.76 -13.19 -3.64
N ILE A 346 -18.18 -14.19 -4.29
CA ILE A 346 -17.25 -15.14 -3.66
C ILE A 346 -15.89 -14.99 -4.31
N GLY A 347 -14.89 -14.64 -3.51
CA GLY A 347 -13.55 -14.42 -4.03
C GLY A 347 -12.45 -14.70 -3.02
N LEU A 348 -11.25 -14.32 -3.43
CA LEU A 348 -10.00 -14.52 -2.73
C LEU A 348 -9.51 -13.18 -2.13
N SER A 349 -8.41 -13.20 -1.39
CA SER A 349 -7.65 -12.00 -1.03
C SER A 349 -7.01 -11.39 -2.30
N SER A 350 -7.81 -10.73 -3.13
CA SER A 350 -7.43 -10.21 -4.45
C SER A 350 -8.19 -8.93 -4.80
N GLY A 351 -7.77 -8.28 -5.91
CA GLY A 351 -8.31 -6.98 -6.32
C GLY A 351 -9.81 -6.94 -6.57
N LEU A 352 -10.42 -8.02 -7.10
CA LEU A 352 -11.87 -8.06 -7.34
C LEU A 352 -12.69 -8.08 -6.04
N SER A 353 -12.17 -8.63 -4.94
CA SER A 353 -12.80 -8.50 -3.63
C SER A 353 -12.84 -7.04 -3.16
N TRP A 354 -11.77 -6.28 -3.40
CA TRP A 354 -11.72 -4.85 -3.11
C TRP A 354 -12.68 -4.05 -3.99
N LEU A 355 -12.79 -4.37 -5.27
CA LEU A 355 -13.75 -3.73 -6.17
C LEU A 355 -15.19 -4.01 -5.76
N CYS A 356 -15.47 -5.24 -5.29
CA CYS A 356 -16.78 -5.61 -4.76
C CYS A 356 -17.14 -4.83 -3.48
N TRP A 357 -16.18 -4.65 -2.58
CA TRP A 357 -16.34 -3.84 -1.38
C TRP A 357 -16.72 -2.38 -1.70
N VAL A 358 -16.13 -1.81 -2.75
CA VAL A 358 -16.42 -0.43 -3.19
C VAL A 358 -17.86 -0.25 -3.66
N VAL A 359 -18.45 -1.26 -4.27
CA VAL A 359 -19.87 -1.21 -4.74
C VAL A 359 -20.87 -1.70 -3.70
N ASP A 360 -20.42 -1.92 -2.46
CA ASP A 360 -21.23 -2.30 -1.29
C ASP A 360 -22.01 -3.63 -1.46
N THR A 361 -21.43 -4.57 -2.20
CA THR A 361 -21.98 -5.92 -2.36
C THR A 361 -21.33 -6.87 -1.36
N PRO A 362 -22.09 -7.77 -0.69
CA PRO A 362 -21.52 -8.73 0.28
C PRO A 362 -20.40 -9.56 -0.31
N VAL A 363 -19.24 -9.59 0.37
CA VAL A 363 -18.03 -10.34 -0.04
C VAL A 363 -17.82 -11.56 0.82
N VAL A 364 -18.00 -12.74 0.25
CA VAL A 364 -17.53 -14.00 0.85
C VAL A 364 -16.06 -14.14 0.47
N MET A 365 -15.15 -13.92 1.41
CA MET A 365 -13.71 -13.93 1.18
C MET A 365 -13.07 -15.20 1.69
N ILE A 366 -12.59 -16.04 0.80
CA ILE A 366 -11.83 -17.26 1.13
C ILE A 366 -10.35 -16.87 1.22
N SER A 367 -9.76 -16.95 2.40
CA SER A 367 -8.39 -16.51 2.65
C SER A 367 -7.71 -17.36 3.71
N GLY A 368 -6.46 -17.71 3.50
CA GLY A 368 -5.60 -18.39 4.48
C GLY A 368 -4.18 -17.83 4.45
N PHE A 369 -3.79 -17.24 3.33
CA PHE A 369 -2.48 -16.64 3.13
C PHE A 369 -2.34 -15.28 3.83
N THR A 370 -3.39 -14.48 3.86
CA THR A 370 -3.45 -13.18 4.54
C THR A 370 -4.20 -13.27 5.86
N HIS A 371 -3.75 -12.50 6.86
CA HIS A 371 -4.47 -12.34 8.11
C HIS A 371 -5.72 -11.45 7.90
N PRO A 372 -6.82 -11.64 8.65
CA PRO A 372 -8.05 -10.84 8.49
C PRO A 372 -7.87 -9.32 8.58
N THR A 373 -6.85 -8.84 9.28
CA THR A 373 -6.55 -7.39 9.36
C THR A 373 -5.98 -6.81 8.08
N ASN A 374 -5.56 -7.66 7.12
CA ASN A 374 -4.89 -7.21 5.91
C ASN A 374 -5.83 -6.52 4.93
N GLU A 375 -7.04 -7.05 4.76
CA GLU A 375 -8.07 -6.49 3.89
C GLU A 375 -9.14 -5.76 4.69
N PHE A 376 -10.08 -5.15 3.94
CA PHE A 376 -11.29 -4.55 4.50
C PHE A 376 -12.10 -5.56 5.32
N HIS A 377 -12.92 -5.04 6.23
CA HIS A 377 -13.79 -5.88 7.04
C HIS A 377 -14.93 -6.50 6.22
N THR A 378 -15.11 -7.80 6.32
CA THR A 378 -16.30 -8.51 5.86
C THR A 378 -16.72 -9.55 6.90
N PRO A 379 -18.04 -9.63 7.26
CA PRO A 379 -18.55 -10.63 8.19
C PRO A 379 -18.57 -12.04 7.58
N TYR A 380 -18.28 -12.15 6.28
CA TYR A 380 -18.31 -13.40 5.50
C TYR A 380 -16.90 -13.87 5.12
N ARG A 381 -15.88 -13.52 5.93
CA ARG A 381 -14.53 -14.06 5.75
C ARG A 381 -14.44 -15.49 6.23
N ILE A 382 -13.75 -16.33 5.45
CA ILE A 382 -13.49 -17.73 5.77
C ILE A 382 -11.99 -17.91 5.87
N ILE A 383 -11.54 -18.28 7.05
CA ILE A 383 -10.16 -18.64 7.36
C ILE A 383 -10.17 -19.86 8.30
N ASN A 384 -9.27 -20.80 8.07
CA ASN A 384 -9.05 -21.90 8.99
C ASN A 384 -7.81 -21.61 9.85
N TYR A 385 -8.01 -21.39 11.14
CA TYR A 385 -6.92 -21.07 12.08
C TYR A 385 -6.18 -22.29 12.61
N HIS A 386 -6.71 -23.53 12.41
CA HIS A 386 -6.06 -24.75 12.88
C HIS A 386 -4.77 -25.08 12.11
N PRO A 387 -4.74 -25.04 10.76
CA PRO A 387 -3.50 -25.22 10.01
C PRO A 387 -2.66 -23.94 10.01
N CYS A 388 -1.47 -24.04 9.40
CA CYS A 388 -0.65 -22.87 9.09
C CYS A 388 -1.44 -21.83 8.29
N ASN A 389 -1.29 -20.54 8.63
CA ASN A 389 -1.96 -19.44 7.94
C ASN A 389 -1.17 -18.12 8.06
N SER A 390 -1.65 -17.07 7.39
CA SER A 390 -1.24 -15.67 7.54
C SER A 390 0.25 -15.38 7.24
N CYS A 391 0.88 -16.14 6.33
CA CYS A 391 2.29 -15.93 5.96
C CYS A 391 2.57 -14.55 5.37
N TRP A 392 1.59 -13.91 4.71
CA TRP A 392 1.72 -12.55 4.19
C TRP A 392 1.97 -11.52 5.31
N ASN A 393 1.33 -11.71 6.46
CA ASN A 393 1.40 -10.79 7.58
C ASN A 393 2.45 -11.19 8.63
N ASP A 394 3.29 -12.18 8.36
CA ASP A 394 4.38 -12.57 9.25
C ASP A 394 5.62 -11.71 9.02
N PRO A 395 6.04 -10.85 9.99
CA PRO A 395 7.21 -9.99 9.82
C PRO A 395 8.53 -10.74 9.64
N ALA A 396 8.60 -12.02 10.06
CA ALA A 396 9.77 -12.87 9.88
C ALA A 396 9.89 -13.41 8.44
N LEU A 397 8.85 -13.26 7.62
CA LEU A 397 8.81 -13.77 6.26
C LEU A 397 8.83 -12.62 5.26
N ARG A 398 9.59 -12.79 4.18
CA ARG A 398 9.58 -11.88 3.03
C ARG A 398 8.85 -12.55 1.88
N PHE A 399 7.81 -11.89 1.36
CA PHE A 399 7.10 -12.39 0.20
C PHE A 399 7.98 -12.32 -1.05
N ASP A 400 8.09 -13.45 -1.78
CA ASP A 400 8.77 -13.50 -3.06
C ASP A 400 7.74 -13.40 -4.20
N HIS A 401 7.68 -12.23 -4.85
CA HIS A 401 6.80 -11.98 -6.00
C HIS A 401 7.11 -12.83 -7.23
N LYS A 402 8.30 -13.43 -7.31
CA LYS A 402 8.71 -14.29 -8.44
C LYS A 402 8.32 -15.75 -8.23
N ASP A 403 8.04 -16.14 -6.98
CA ASP A 403 7.62 -17.50 -6.66
C ASP A 403 6.10 -17.63 -6.72
N TYR A 404 5.58 -18.09 -7.85
CA TYR A 404 4.15 -18.35 -8.02
C TYR A 404 3.61 -19.36 -7.00
N PHE A 405 4.45 -20.32 -6.57
CA PHE A 405 4.14 -21.36 -5.59
C PHE A 405 4.61 -21.00 -4.18
N TYR A 406 4.76 -19.74 -3.87
CA TYR A 406 5.22 -19.25 -2.59
C TYR A 406 4.45 -19.87 -1.41
N CYS A 407 5.12 -20.69 -0.62
CA CYS A 407 4.63 -21.28 0.61
C CYS A 407 5.83 -21.43 1.57
N PRO A 408 6.25 -20.36 2.26
CA PRO A 408 7.57 -20.29 2.89
C PRO A 408 7.80 -21.33 3.99
N ARG A 409 6.70 -21.82 4.60
CA ARG A 409 6.79 -22.80 5.69
C ARG A 409 6.64 -24.26 5.24
N HIS A 410 5.97 -24.51 4.11
CA HIS A 410 5.59 -25.86 3.70
C HIS A 410 5.74 -26.15 2.21
N LYS A 411 6.51 -25.34 1.47
CA LYS A 411 6.78 -25.58 0.06
C LYS A 411 7.37 -26.99 -0.13
N ASP A 412 6.92 -27.67 -1.19
CA ASP A 412 7.35 -29.04 -1.58
C ASP A 412 7.10 -30.13 -0.52
N THR A 413 6.15 -29.90 0.38
CA THR A 413 5.69 -30.89 1.36
C THR A 413 4.20 -31.21 1.20
N PRO A 414 3.69 -32.31 1.77
CA PRO A 414 2.25 -32.61 1.79
C PRO A 414 1.38 -31.53 2.45
N ARG A 415 1.98 -30.60 3.19
CA ARG A 415 1.30 -29.48 3.86
C ARG A 415 1.26 -28.21 3.01
N GLN A 416 1.83 -28.21 1.81
CA GLN A 416 1.83 -27.03 0.94
C GLN A 416 0.41 -26.51 0.71
N PHE A 417 0.22 -25.20 0.90
CA PHE A 417 -1.07 -24.50 0.80
C PHE A 417 -2.18 -25.04 1.72
N GLU A 418 -1.85 -25.72 2.81
CA GLU A 418 -2.85 -26.25 3.75
C GLU A 418 -3.77 -25.15 4.31
N CYS A 419 -3.28 -23.91 4.42
CA CYS A 419 -4.02 -22.73 4.87
C CYS A 419 -5.32 -22.49 4.08
N THR A 420 -5.34 -22.81 2.80
CA THR A 420 -6.52 -22.68 1.93
C THR A 420 -7.07 -24.03 1.48
N ARG A 421 -6.23 -25.05 1.36
CA ARG A 421 -6.67 -26.40 0.98
C ARG A 421 -7.61 -27.03 1.99
N LEU A 422 -7.41 -26.77 3.29
CA LEU A 422 -8.21 -27.29 4.39
C LEU A 422 -9.43 -26.43 4.76
N ILE A 423 -9.70 -25.36 4.01
CA ILE A 423 -11.00 -24.70 4.07
C ILE A 423 -12.01 -25.60 3.35
N THR A 424 -12.99 -26.10 4.08
CA THR A 424 -13.96 -27.08 3.57
C THR A 424 -15.10 -26.41 2.81
N VAL A 425 -15.74 -27.17 1.94
CA VAL A 425 -16.96 -26.75 1.24
C VAL A 425 -18.07 -26.38 2.22
N ASP A 426 -18.22 -27.14 3.32
CA ASP A 426 -19.24 -26.89 4.32
C ASP A 426 -19.03 -25.58 5.08
N GLN A 427 -17.78 -25.19 5.34
CA GLN A 427 -17.47 -23.87 5.91
C GLN A 427 -17.90 -22.76 4.97
N VAL A 428 -17.68 -22.91 3.65
CA VAL A 428 -18.09 -21.93 2.64
C VAL A 428 -19.62 -21.87 2.53
N LYS A 429 -20.31 -23.03 2.45
CA LYS A 429 -21.79 -23.11 2.43
C LYS A 429 -22.40 -22.47 3.66
N ALA A 430 -21.91 -22.80 4.85
CA ALA A 430 -22.40 -22.23 6.10
C ALA A 430 -22.23 -20.70 6.16
N THR A 431 -21.15 -20.17 5.56
CA THR A 431 -20.93 -18.73 5.47
C THR A 431 -21.91 -18.08 4.47
N ILE A 432 -22.12 -18.68 3.30
CA ILE A 432 -23.09 -18.19 2.29
C ILE A 432 -24.51 -18.15 2.87
N GLN A 433 -24.92 -19.17 3.62
CA GLN A 433 -26.25 -19.29 4.25
C GLN A 433 -26.53 -18.18 5.28
N ARG A 434 -25.51 -17.48 5.77
CA ARG A 434 -25.65 -16.31 6.66
C ARG A 434 -25.95 -15.01 5.93
N ILE A 435 -25.82 -14.99 4.59
CA ILE A 435 -26.11 -13.80 3.77
C ILE A 435 -27.63 -13.61 3.68
N PRO A 436 -28.16 -12.42 4.04
CA PRO A 436 -29.62 -12.20 4.05
C PRO A 436 -30.29 -12.45 2.70
N GLU A 437 -29.66 -12.06 1.60
CA GLU A 437 -30.16 -12.25 0.23
C GLU A 437 -30.30 -13.73 -0.10
N PHE A 438 -29.30 -14.53 0.27
CA PHE A 438 -29.34 -15.99 0.09
C PHE A 438 -30.44 -16.63 0.95
N ALA A 439 -30.53 -16.25 2.22
CA ALA A 439 -31.53 -16.80 3.16
C ALA A 439 -32.97 -16.53 2.69
N LYS A 440 -33.26 -15.33 2.20
CA LYS A 440 -34.58 -14.97 1.63
C LYS A 440 -34.95 -15.84 0.44
N ARG A 441 -33.98 -16.10 -0.46
CA ARG A 441 -34.21 -16.91 -1.67
C ARG A 441 -34.42 -18.38 -1.34
N ALA A 442 -33.64 -18.94 -0.42
CA ALA A 442 -33.82 -20.33 0.02
C ALA A 442 -35.23 -20.57 0.58
N THR A 443 -35.82 -19.57 1.23
CA THR A 443 -37.20 -19.66 1.76
C THR A 443 -38.26 -19.69 0.63
N ILE A 444 -38.07 -18.92 -0.45
CA ILE A 444 -38.97 -18.87 -1.61
C ILE A 444 -38.94 -20.18 -2.41
N ALA A 445 -37.78 -20.83 -2.51
CA ALA A 445 -37.64 -22.08 -3.25
C ALA A 445 -38.29 -23.30 -2.55
N ILE A 446 -38.65 -23.19 -1.29
CA ILE A 446 -39.26 -24.26 -0.47
C ILE A 446 -40.82 -24.06 -0.39
N SER A 447 -41.31 -22.86 -0.67
CA SER A 447 -42.74 -22.52 -0.70
C SER A 447 -43.32 -22.75 -2.10
#